data_667991a9850795c679a85bc4f9ead456
#
_entry.id   667991a9850795c679a85bc4f9ead456
#
_cell.length_a   1.000
_cell.length_b   1.000
_cell.length_c   1.000
_cell.angle_alpha   90.00
_cell.angle_beta   90.00
_cell.angle_gamma   90.00
#
_symmetry.space_group_name_H-M   'P 1'
#
loop_
_entity.id
_entity.type
_entity.pdbx_description
1 polymer ?
#
loop_
_entity_poly.entity_id
_entity_poly.type
_entity_poly.pdbx_seq_one_letter_code
_entity_poly.pdbx_strand_id
1 'polypeptide(L)'
;MIKFTKESSVSIDDVLHLYQAVGWTNYTNQPQMLEQALSHSLTTYLARDGEEIVGLVRLVGDGFSSVFVQDLIVLPSYQRQGIGSNLMKEALADYKDAYQIQLATEQTEKTLGFYRSLGFETLSTYDCTGMIWVDRKKLK
;
A
#
# COMPACT_ATOMS: atom_id res chain seq x y z
N MET A 1 10.40 -19.44 3.25
CA MET A 1 9.88 -18.68 4.42
C MET A 1 9.83 -17.19 4.09
N ILE A 2 8.71 -16.58 4.35
CA ILE A 2 8.52 -15.17 4.07
C ILE A 2 9.09 -14.34 5.22
N LYS A 3 9.93 -13.37 4.89
CA LYS A 3 10.46 -12.41 5.85
C LYS A 3 9.92 -11.03 5.54
N PHE A 4 9.67 -10.26 6.59
CA PHE A 4 9.16 -8.90 6.46
C PHE A 4 10.22 -7.91 6.91
N THR A 5 10.47 -6.89 6.10
CA THR A 5 11.46 -5.84 6.41
C THR A 5 10.80 -4.47 6.29
N LYS A 6 11.32 -3.53 7.07
CA LYS A 6 10.85 -2.15 7.09
C LYS A 6 11.97 -1.27 6.53
N GLU A 7 11.67 -0.45 5.53
CA GLU A 7 12.67 0.35 4.86
C GLU A 7 12.20 1.79 4.68
N SER A 8 13.13 2.73 4.87
CA SER A 8 12.82 4.15 4.72
C SER A 8 12.96 4.61 3.27
N SER A 9 13.70 3.87 2.45
CA SER A 9 13.90 4.19 1.04
C SER A 9 14.03 2.89 0.27
N VAL A 10 13.33 2.80 -0.84
CA VAL A 10 13.29 1.59 -1.67
C VAL A 10 13.60 1.99 -3.10
N SER A 11 14.50 1.25 -3.74
CA SER A 11 14.82 1.45 -5.15
C SER A 11 13.68 0.94 -6.02
N ILE A 12 13.35 1.70 -7.07
CA ILE A 12 12.34 1.26 -8.05
C ILE A 12 12.74 -0.07 -8.68
N ASP A 13 14.04 -0.30 -8.90
CA ASP A 13 14.52 -1.53 -9.53
C ASP A 13 14.14 -2.77 -8.73
N ASP A 14 14.04 -2.64 -7.42
CA ASP A 14 13.72 -3.76 -6.54
C ASP A 14 12.24 -4.10 -6.51
N VAL A 15 11.35 -3.17 -6.85
CA VAL A 15 9.91 -3.34 -6.66
C VAL A 15 9.08 -3.15 -7.92
N LEU A 16 9.68 -2.69 -9.02
CA LEU A 16 8.94 -2.43 -10.26
C LEU A 16 8.14 -3.65 -10.72
N HIS A 17 8.71 -4.84 -10.57
CA HIS A 17 8.02 -6.08 -10.95
C HIS A 17 6.71 -6.30 -10.20
N LEU A 18 6.58 -5.77 -8.98
CA LEU A 18 5.33 -5.86 -8.23
C LEU A 18 4.23 -5.05 -8.90
N TYR A 19 4.55 -3.80 -9.27
CA TYR A 19 3.59 -2.91 -9.93
C TYR A 19 3.22 -3.44 -11.31
N GLN A 20 4.18 -4.04 -12.02
CA GLN A 20 3.92 -4.66 -13.32
C GLN A 20 3.00 -5.88 -13.16
N ALA A 21 3.24 -6.71 -12.15
CA ALA A 21 2.48 -7.94 -11.95
C ALA A 21 1.00 -7.69 -11.69
N VAL A 22 0.64 -6.55 -11.07
CA VAL A 22 -0.76 -6.20 -10.80
C VAL A 22 -1.34 -5.25 -11.84
N GLY A 23 -0.56 -4.91 -12.86
CA GLY A 23 -1.05 -4.11 -13.99
C GLY A 23 -1.32 -2.65 -13.68
N TRP A 24 -0.65 -2.08 -12.68
CA TRP A 24 -0.84 -0.67 -12.32
C TRP A 24 -0.05 0.23 -13.25
N THR A 25 -0.58 0.39 -14.48
CA THR A 25 0.08 1.13 -15.56
C THR A 25 0.20 2.62 -15.26
N ASN A 26 -0.66 3.16 -14.39
CA ASN A 26 -0.51 4.54 -13.92
C ASN A 26 0.86 4.78 -13.27
N TYR A 27 1.44 3.75 -12.65
CA TYR A 27 2.79 3.80 -12.11
C TYR A 27 3.84 3.36 -13.12
N THR A 28 3.64 2.22 -13.77
CA THR A 28 4.67 1.64 -14.63
C THR A 28 4.93 2.44 -15.90
N ASN A 29 3.94 3.24 -16.34
CA ASN A 29 4.12 4.18 -17.45
C ASN A 29 4.81 5.48 -17.03
N GLN A 30 5.06 5.67 -15.74
CA GLN A 30 5.69 6.86 -15.20
C GLN A 30 6.79 6.46 -14.18
N PRO A 31 7.85 5.79 -14.67
CA PRO A 31 8.86 5.25 -13.75
C PRO A 31 9.58 6.32 -12.94
N GLN A 32 9.77 7.51 -13.49
CA GLN A 32 10.40 8.59 -12.73
C GLN A 32 9.52 9.08 -11.60
N MET A 33 8.21 9.16 -11.83
CA MET A 33 7.26 9.52 -10.78
C MET A 33 7.26 8.46 -9.66
N LEU A 34 7.26 7.18 -10.04
CA LEU A 34 7.28 6.11 -9.05
C LEU A 34 8.57 6.13 -8.23
N GLU A 35 9.71 6.37 -8.87
CA GLU A 35 10.98 6.49 -8.15
C GLU A 35 10.95 7.61 -7.12
N GLN A 36 10.43 8.77 -7.50
CA GLN A 36 10.26 9.91 -6.58
C GLN A 36 9.31 9.57 -5.44
N ALA A 37 8.18 8.92 -5.77
CA ALA A 37 7.20 8.52 -4.77
C ALA A 37 7.79 7.57 -3.74
N LEU A 38 8.54 6.57 -4.20
CA LEU A 38 9.19 5.61 -3.30
C LEU A 38 10.19 6.30 -2.37
N SER A 39 10.98 7.24 -2.89
CA SER A 39 11.99 7.93 -2.10
C SER A 39 11.40 8.91 -1.09
N HIS A 40 10.17 9.37 -1.30
CA HIS A 40 9.48 10.33 -0.44
C HIS A 40 8.39 9.67 0.42
N SER A 41 8.32 8.36 0.44
CA SER A 41 7.33 7.65 1.25
C SER A 41 7.68 7.75 2.73
N LEU A 42 6.66 7.69 3.58
CA LEU A 42 6.86 7.67 5.02
C LEU A 42 7.60 6.40 5.45
N THR A 43 7.10 5.26 5.04
CA THR A 43 7.71 3.95 5.32
C THR A 43 7.20 2.96 4.27
N THR A 44 8.07 2.04 3.89
CA THR A 44 7.69 0.93 3.01
C THR A 44 8.08 -0.38 3.70
N TYR A 45 7.13 -1.31 3.74
CA TYR A 45 7.36 -2.65 4.27
C TYR A 45 7.40 -3.61 3.10
N LEU A 46 8.38 -4.51 3.12
CA LEU A 46 8.55 -5.49 2.06
C LEU A 46 8.40 -6.90 2.61
N ALA A 47 7.78 -7.76 1.82
CA ALA A 47 7.75 -9.19 2.06
C ALA A 47 8.74 -9.86 1.10
N ARG A 48 9.60 -10.70 1.63
CA ARG A 48 10.66 -11.36 0.86
C ARG A 48 10.54 -12.87 1.00
N ASP A 49 10.71 -13.53 -0.13
CA ASP A 49 10.90 -14.98 -0.16
C ASP A 49 12.31 -15.23 -0.69
N GLY A 50 13.25 -15.48 0.23
CA GLY A 50 14.66 -15.48 -0.12
C GLY A 50 15.08 -14.07 -0.55
N GLU A 51 15.61 -13.95 -1.76
CA GLU A 51 16.00 -12.67 -2.31
C GLU A 51 14.91 -11.99 -3.12
N GLU A 52 13.83 -12.71 -3.40
CA GLU A 52 12.73 -12.16 -4.18
C GLU A 52 11.80 -11.33 -3.31
N ILE A 53 11.49 -10.11 -3.74
CA ILE A 53 10.48 -9.30 -3.08
C ILE A 53 9.13 -9.70 -3.67
N VAL A 54 8.22 -10.17 -2.81
CA VAL A 54 6.93 -10.74 -3.23
C VAL A 54 5.75 -9.91 -2.77
N GLY A 55 5.98 -8.91 -1.95
CA GLY A 55 4.91 -8.02 -1.48
C GLY A 55 5.46 -6.71 -0.96
N LEU A 56 4.57 -5.71 -0.90
CA LEU A 56 4.90 -4.37 -0.46
C LEU A 56 3.67 -3.70 0.13
N VAL A 57 3.86 -2.93 1.20
CA VAL A 57 2.90 -1.90 1.59
C VAL A 57 3.66 -0.59 1.74
N ARG A 58 3.16 0.46 1.10
CA ARG A 58 3.80 1.78 1.07
C ARG A 58 2.88 2.80 1.74
N LEU A 59 3.45 3.53 2.70
CA LEU A 59 2.71 4.51 3.49
C LEU A 59 3.22 5.91 3.18
N VAL A 60 2.29 6.86 3.14
CA VAL A 60 2.59 8.28 3.00
C VAL A 60 1.91 9.04 4.13
N GLY A 61 2.39 10.25 4.43
CA GLY A 61 1.84 11.09 5.49
C GLY A 61 2.91 11.58 6.43
N ASP A 62 2.48 12.26 7.50
CA ASP A 62 3.43 12.79 8.48
C ASP A 62 3.78 11.77 9.58
N GLY A 63 3.01 10.70 9.72
CA GLY A 63 3.24 9.69 10.74
C GLY A 63 2.65 10.01 12.11
N PHE A 64 2.07 11.17 12.28
CA PHE A 64 1.54 11.65 13.56
C PHE A 64 0.05 11.95 13.49
N SER A 65 -0.35 12.82 12.59
CA SER A 65 -1.77 13.16 12.40
C SER A 65 -2.41 12.29 11.32
N SER A 66 -1.62 11.89 10.34
CA SER A 66 -2.14 11.19 9.17
C SER A 66 -1.13 10.20 8.63
N VAL A 67 -1.61 8.99 8.39
CA VAL A 67 -0.90 7.95 7.64
C VAL A 67 -1.88 7.46 6.58
N PHE A 68 -1.46 7.49 5.31
CA PHE A 68 -2.26 6.96 4.23
C PHE A 68 -1.59 5.74 3.63
N VAL A 69 -2.32 4.62 3.59
CA VAL A 69 -1.84 3.41 2.93
C VAL A 69 -2.04 3.61 1.44
N GLN A 70 -0.96 3.94 0.75
CA GLN A 70 -1.03 4.30 -0.67
C GLN A 70 -1.07 3.08 -1.57
N ASP A 71 -0.19 2.10 -1.32
CA ASP A 71 -0.10 0.90 -2.14
C ASP A 71 0.02 -0.32 -1.25
N LEU A 72 -0.72 -1.37 -1.59
CA LEU A 72 -0.56 -2.70 -1.03
C LEU A 72 -0.55 -3.68 -2.19
N ILE A 73 0.56 -4.38 -2.38
CA ILE A 73 0.74 -5.31 -3.48
C ILE A 73 1.29 -6.63 -2.95
N VAL A 74 0.70 -7.73 -3.39
CA VAL A 74 1.26 -9.07 -3.21
C VAL A 74 1.26 -9.73 -4.58
N LEU A 75 2.37 -10.34 -4.97
CA LEU A 75 2.44 -11.06 -6.24
C LEU A 75 1.30 -12.08 -6.33
N PRO A 76 0.65 -12.20 -7.50
CA PRO A 76 -0.49 -13.11 -7.64
C PRO A 76 -0.22 -14.54 -7.16
N SER A 77 0.99 -15.07 -7.42
CA SER A 77 1.35 -16.42 -7.01
C SER A 77 1.55 -16.57 -5.50
N TYR A 78 1.63 -15.45 -4.78
CA TYR A 78 1.83 -15.44 -3.32
C TYR A 78 0.58 -14.98 -2.57
N GLN A 79 -0.51 -14.69 -3.26
CA GLN A 79 -1.76 -14.29 -2.62
C GLN A 79 -2.40 -15.45 -1.86
N ARG A 80 -3.28 -15.12 -0.91
CA ARG A 80 -4.01 -16.09 -0.07
C ARG A 80 -3.09 -16.86 0.89
N GLN A 81 -1.94 -16.30 1.23
CA GLN A 81 -1.01 -16.88 2.20
C GLN A 81 -0.83 -15.97 3.43
N GLY A 82 -1.66 -14.93 3.56
CA GLY A 82 -1.60 -14.02 4.69
C GLY A 82 -0.52 -12.96 4.59
N ILE A 83 0.17 -12.82 3.46
CA ILE A 83 1.26 -11.85 3.31
C ILE A 83 0.73 -10.43 3.38
N GLY A 84 -0.36 -10.13 2.65
CA GLY A 84 -0.96 -8.79 2.69
C GLY A 84 -1.42 -8.42 4.08
N SER A 85 -2.03 -9.36 4.78
CA SER A 85 -2.48 -9.16 6.15
C SER A 85 -1.32 -8.88 7.09
N ASN A 86 -0.22 -9.62 6.95
CA ASN A 86 0.97 -9.42 7.78
C ASN A 86 1.64 -8.08 7.49
N LEU A 87 1.73 -7.67 6.23
CA LEU A 87 2.27 -6.36 5.87
C LEU A 87 1.45 -5.25 6.51
N MET A 88 0.13 -5.34 6.43
CA MET A 88 -0.75 -4.35 7.04
C MET A 88 -0.64 -4.33 8.56
N LYS A 89 -0.52 -5.48 9.19
CA LYS A 89 -0.38 -5.56 10.64
C LYS A 89 0.90 -4.91 11.12
N GLU A 90 2.01 -5.10 10.39
CA GLU A 90 3.27 -4.41 10.71
C GLU A 90 3.10 -2.89 10.65
N ALA A 91 2.48 -2.40 9.58
CA ALA A 91 2.25 -0.97 9.41
C ALA A 91 1.34 -0.41 10.53
N LEU A 92 0.25 -1.11 10.82
CA LEU A 92 -0.69 -0.67 11.85
C LEU A 92 -0.05 -0.66 13.24
N ALA A 93 0.79 -1.64 13.54
CA ALA A 93 1.48 -1.70 14.82
C ALA A 93 2.44 -0.52 14.99
N ASP A 94 3.20 -0.18 13.94
CA ASP A 94 4.18 0.90 14.02
C ASP A 94 3.54 2.29 14.11
N TYR A 95 2.33 2.45 13.56
CA TYR A 95 1.67 3.76 13.51
C TYR A 95 0.38 3.80 14.31
N LYS A 96 0.21 2.90 15.25
CA LYS A 96 -1.00 2.80 16.07
C LYS A 96 -1.34 4.09 16.83
N ASP A 97 -0.34 4.94 17.09
CA ASP A 97 -0.53 6.19 17.82
C ASP A 97 -0.81 7.37 16.90
N ALA A 98 -0.77 7.18 15.58
CA ALA A 98 -1.15 8.24 14.65
C ALA A 98 -2.64 8.55 14.80
N TYR A 99 -2.99 9.81 14.64
CA TYR A 99 -4.38 10.22 14.81
C TYR A 99 -5.31 9.51 13.83
N GLN A 100 -4.93 9.41 12.56
CA GLN A 100 -5.72 8.72 11.54
C GLN A 100 -4.83 7.87 10.65
N ILE A 101 -5.33 6.67 10.31
CA ILE A 101 -4.76 5.82 9.27
C ILE A 101 -5.87 5.57 8.27
N GLN A 102 -5.67 5.96 7.03
CA GLN A 102 -6.70 5.88 5.99
C GLN A 102 -6.16 5.20 4.74
N LEU A 103 -7.07 4.75 3.90
CA LEU A 103 -6.73 4.23 2.57
C LEU A 103 -7.92 4.41 1.64
N ALA A 104 -7.66 4.27 0.34
CA ALA A 104 -8.70 4.19 -0.67
C ALA A 104 -8.53 2.85 -1.39
N THR A 105 -9.63 2.20 -1.73
CA THR A 105 -9.56 0.88 -2.35
C THR A 105 -10.78 0.66 -3.24
N GLU A 106 -10.79 -0.46 -3.95
CA GLU A 106 -11.92 -0.84 -4.79
C GLU A 106 -13.16 -1.14 -3.94
N GLN A 107 -14.32 -0.81 -4.49
CA GLN A 107 -15.60 -1.10 -3.84
C GLN A 107 -16.08 -2.51 -4.18
N THR A 108 -15.33 -3.51 -3.77
CA THR A 108 -15.76 -4.90 -3.90
C THR A 108 -15.90 -5.51 -2.51
N GLU A 109 -16.82 -6.46 -2.36
CA GLU A 109 -17.03 -7.11 -1.07
C GLU A 109 -15.77 -7.82 -0.60
N LYS A 110 -15.04 -8.43 -1.52
CA LYS A 110 -13.80 -9.13 -1.21
C LYS A 110 -12.76 -8.18 -0.61
N THR A 111 -12.55 -7.03 -1.25
CA THR A 111 -11.55 -6.05 -0.81
C THR A 111 -11.98 -5.37 0.48
N LEU A 112 -13.27 -4.98 0.58
CA LEU A 112 -13.79 -4.38 1.80
C LEU A 112 -13.71 -5.36 2.97
N GLY A 113 -14.04 -6.64 2.72
CA GLY A 113 -13.94 -7.68 3.74
C GLY A 113 -12.52 -7.85 4.25
N PHE A 114 -11.54 -7.80 3.35
CA PHE A 114 -10.13 -7.88 3.74
C PHE A 114 -9.76 -6.76 4.71
N TYR A 115 -10.07 -5.51 4.36
CA TYR A 115 -9.72 -4.38 5.22
C TYR A 115 -10.54 -4.35 6.50
N ARG A 116 -11.81 -4.76 6.46
CA ARG A 116 -12.61 -4.88 7.67
C ARG A 116 -12.04 -5.91 8.65
N SER A 117 -11.47 -7.00 8.12
CA SER A 117 -10.83 -8.00 8.96
C SER A 117 -9.63 -7.43 9.72
N LEU A 118 -9.06 -6.33 9.26
CA LEU A 118 -7.95 -5.63 9.89
C LEU A 118 -8.41 -4.48 10.79
N GLY A 119 -9.71 -4.23 10.89
CA GLY A 119 -10.27 -3.18 11.74
C GLY A 119 -10.63 -1.90 11.02
N PHE A 120 -10.49 -1.84 9.69
CA PHE A 120 -10.92 -0.68 8.93
C PHE A 120 -12.43 -0.67 8.72
N GLU A 121 -12.97 0.52 8.64
CA GLU A 121 -14.35 0.74 8.23
C GLU A 121 -14.40 1.80 7.14
N THR A 122 -15.50 1.82 6.38
CA THR A 122 -15.68 2.86 5.37
C THR A 122 -15.88 4.21 6.06
N LEU A 123 -15.45 5.28 5.39
CA LEU A 123 -15.62 6.63 5.91
C LEU A 123 -17.08 6.99 6.14
N SER A 124 -18.00 6.40 5.36
CA SER A 124 -19.43 6.64 5.52
C SER A 124 -19.95 6.21 6.89
N THR A 125 -19.30 5.25 7.55
CA THR A 125 -19.65 4.84 8.91
C THR A 125 -19.50 6.00 9.89
N TYR A 126 -18.63 6.95 9.58
CA TYR A 126 -18.35 8.12 10.41
C TYR A 126 -18.87 9.42 9.80
N ASP A 127 -19.87 9.32 8.91
CA ASP A 127 -20.47 10.46 8.20
C ASP A 127 -19.45 11.26 7.39
N CYS A 128 -18.42 10.58 6.87
CA CYS A 128 -17.38 11.18 6.05
C CYS A 128 -17.36 10.54 4.68
N THR A 129 -16.87 11.28 3.70
CA THR A 129 -16.70 10.79 2.32
C THR A 129 -15.31 11.16 1.83
N GLY A 130 -14.64 10.23 1.22
CA GLY A 130 -13.40 10.51 0.52
C GLY A 130 -13.69 11.26 -0.76
N MET A 131 -12.86 12.22 -1.10
CA MET A 131 -12.98 12.99 -2.35
C MET A 131 -11.60 13.10 -2.99
N ILE A 132 -11.59 13.14 -4.31
CA ILE A 132 -10.35 13.26 -5.07
C ILE A 132 -10.47 14.43 -6.05
N TRP A 133 -9.44 15.26 -6.09
CA TRP A 133 -9.30 16.26 -7.13
C TRP A 133 -8.53 15.63 -8.28
N VAL A 134 -9.11 15.62 -9.47
CA VAL A 134 -8.49 14.94 -10.59
C VAL A 134 -8.31 15.86 -11.78
N ASP A 135 -7.15 15.73 -12.41
CA ASP A 135 -6.94 16.15 -13.78
C ASP A 135 -7.29 14.95 -14.64
N ARG A 136 -8.35 15.06 -15.42
CA ARG A 136 -8.84 13.92 -16.23
C ARG A 136 -7.81 13.33 -17.15
N LYS A 137 -6.81 14.12 -17.53
CA LYS A 137 -5.70 13.63 -18.37
C LYS A 137 -4.86 12.58 -17.67
N LYS A 138 -4.89 12.56 -16.35
CA LYS A 138 -4.08 11.65 -15.54
C LYS A 138 -4.78 10.35 -15.18
N LEU A 139 -6.05 10.20 -15.53
CA LEU A 139 -6.86 9.04 -15.12
C LEU A 139 -6.81 7.87 -16.11
N LYS A 140 -5.86 7.81 -16.95
CA LYS A 140 -5.78 6.72 -17.94
C LYS A 140 -4.81 5.64 -17.51
#